data_5130be2ade09d7c89ef73cedec3d5383
#
_entry.id   5130be2ade09d7c89ef73cedec3d5383
#
_cell.length_a   1.000
_cell.length_b   1.000
_cell.length_c   1.000
_cell.angle_alpha   90.00
_cell.angle_beta   90.00
_cell.angle_gamma   90.00
#
_symmetry.space_group_name_H-M   'P 1'
#
loop_
_entity.id
_entity.type
_entity.pdbx_description
1 polymer ?
#
loop_
_entity_poly.entity_id
_entity_poly.type
_entity_poly.pdbx_seq_one_letter_code
_entity_poly.pdbx_strand_id
1 'polypeptide(L)'
;MALREDDGRAYLVHRVPGEVKVKGLGRFDAEKLLEGFEIGDRVTVGQKSLSIVDPRLPEARRNMSRRAQVIGAKDAGFLISWMGIGVGSKVLEGGHGSAGLAMHLASVMGNSGTLISVESRPEHAEVGALNMDRLEQILPEFPEWHLVTGNLGEVGGSLGDICTSLDAAIIDIAEPWGVLAETVHLLRVGGRLACYCPTSAQLEKSWNECERLGLVVEWSGEVVERRWSKASKGGVRPGNQPIGHTAFLLISAKVADEEE
;
A
#
# COMPACT_ATOMS: atom_id res chain seq x y z
N MET A 1 -20.22 1.99 -2.19
CA MET A 1 -20.24 3.35 -1.61
C MET A 1 -19.70 3.34 -0.20
N ALA A 2 -19.41 4.52 0.39
CA ALA A 2 -19.01 4.61 1.78
C ALA A 2 -19.91 5.59 2.55
N LEU A 3 -20.16 5.29 3.83
CA LEU A 3 -20.82 6.15 4.78
C LEU A 3 -19.77 6.81 5.64
N ARG A 4 -19.76 8.15 5.72
CA ARG A 4 -18.69 8.93 6.36
C ARG A 4 -19.22 9.84 7.45
N GLU A 5 -18.62 9.76 8.64
CA GLU A 5 -18.84 10.70 9.75
C GLU A 5 -18.08 12.02 9.51
N ASP A 6 -18.51 13.10 10.14
CA ASP A 6 -17.89 14.43 10.03
C ASP A 6 -16.45 14.46 10.60
N ASP A 7 -16.11 13.56 11.51
CA ASP A 7 -14.74 13.37 12.04
C ASP A 7 -13.81 12.59 11.09
N GLY A 8 -14.34 12.18 9.93
CA GLY A 8 -13.62 11.49 8.88
C GLY A 8 -13.60 9.97 9.01
N ARG A 9 -14.25 9.37 10.02
CA ARG A 9 -14.48 7.92 10.02
C ARG A 9 -15.34 7.53 8.83
N ALA A 10 -14.99 6.44 8.16
CA ALA A 10 -15.71 5.97 7.00
C ALA A 10 -15.94 4.46 7.08
N TYR A 11 -17.05 4.01 6.53
CA TYR A 11 -17.51 2.64 6.53
C TYR A 11 -17.85 2.24 5.10
N LEU A 12 -17.18 1.22 4.57
CA LEU A 12 -17.55 0.65 3.28
C LEU A 12 -18.84 -0.15 3.42
N VAL A 13 -19.79 0.12 2.54
CA VAL A 13 -21.09 -0.51 2.54
C VAL A 13 -21.40 -1.02 1.15
N HIS A 14 -21.67 -2.31 1.03
CA HIS A 14 -22.15 -2.93 -0.20
C HIS A 14 -23.68 -2.86 -0.22
N ARG A 15 -24.23 -2.34 -1.32
CA ARG A 15 -25.68 -2.27 -1.54
C ARG A 15 -26.16 -3.63 -2.05
N VAL A 16 -26.39 -4.53 -1.11
CA VAL A 16 -26.87 -5.89 -1.37
C VAL A 16 -28.17 -6.14 -0.61
N PRO A 17 -29.08 -6.99 -1.15
CA PRO A 17 -30.30 -7.37 -0.45
C PRO A 17 -30.02 -8.02 0.92
N GLY A 18 -30.85 -7.67 1.91
CA GLY A 18 -30.78 -8.24 3.25
C GLY A 18 -29.88 -7.48 4.22
N GLU A 19 -29.81 -8.01 5.46
CA GLU A 19 -29.04 -7.38 6.53
C GLU A 19 -27.52 -7.55 6.34
N VAL A 20 -26.80 -6.45 6.37
CA VAL A 20 -25.34 -6.40 6.43
C VAL A 20 -24.88 -6.00 7.84
N LYS A 21 -23.77 -6.60 8.29
CA LYS A 21 -23.09 -6.20 9.52
C LYS A 21 -21.90 -5.31 9.19
N VAL A 22 -21.99 -4.05 9.56
CA VAL A 22 -20.89 -3.09 9.39
C VAL A 22 -20.29 -2.77 10.76
N LYS A 23 -18.98 -3.02 10.91
CA LYS A 23 -18.27 -2.75 12.17
C LYS A 23 -18.36 -1.27 12.51
N GLY A 24 -18.92 -0.94 13.67
CA GLY A 24 -19.10 0.43 14.13
C GLY A 24 -20.42 1.09 13.74
N LEU A 25 -21.23 0.46 12.87
CA LEU A 25 -22.61 0.89 12.55
C LEU A 25 -23.68 -0.13 12.97
N GLY A 26 -23.30 -1.38 13.25
CA GLY A 26 -24.26 -2.43 13.62
C GLY A 26 -24.78 -3.23 12.41
N ARG A 27 -26.01 -3.73 12.51
CA ARG A 27 -26.71 -4.48 11.44
C ARG A 27 -27.84 -3.62 10.88
N PHE A 28 -27.96 -3.59 9.57
CA PHE A 28 -29.02 -2.88 8.87
C PHE A 28 -29.14 -3.42 7.43
N ASP A 29 -30.29 -3.24 6.83
CA ASP A 29 -30.55 -3.53 5.42
C ASP A 29 -30.03 -2.34 4.60
N ALA A 30 -28.86 -2.52 3.96
CA ALA A 30 -28.19 -1.45 3.24
C ALA A 30 -28.95 -1.03 1.98
N GLU A 31 -29.63 -1.95 1.30
CA GLU A 31 -30.41 -1.66 0.12
C GLU A 31 -31.60 -0.74 0.48
N LYS A 32 -32.37 -1.10 1.49
CA LYS A 32 -33.52 -0.29 1.96
C LYS A 32 -33.08 1.04 2.56
N LEU A 33 -32.00 1.03 3.36
CA LEU A 33 -31.49 2.24 3.98
C LEU A 33 -31.06 3.29 2.96
N LEU A 34 -30.50 2.84 1.83
CA LEU A 34 -29.92 3.70 0.80
C LEU A 34 -30.86 3.86 -0.42
N GLU A 35 -32.11 3.38 -0.33
CA GLU A 35 -33.10 3.57 -1.38
C GLU A 35 -33.46 5.04 -1.53
N GLY A 36 -33.35 5.57 -2.76
CA GLY A 36 -33.61 6.96 -3.08
C GLY A 36 -32.53 7.95 -2.66
N PHE A 37 -31.44 7.49 -2.05
CA PHE A 37 -30.31 8.36 -1.70
C PHE A 37 -29.19 8.28 -2.76
N GLU A 38 -28.52 9.42 -2.97
CA GLU A 38 -27.40 9.58 -3.89
C GLU A 38 -26.11 9.97 -3.15
N ILE A 39 -24.99 9.98 -3.88
CA ILE A 39 -23.72 10.51 -3.37
C ILE A 39 -23.88 11.99 -3.03
N GLY A 40 -23.45 12.38 -1.84
CA GLY A 40 -23.64 13.72 -1.28
C GLY A 40 -24.75 13.81 -0.25
N ASP A 41 -25.73 12.91 -0.28
CA ASP A 41 -26.81 12.88 0.69
C ASP A 41 -26.36 12.47 2.08
N ARG A 42 -27.21 12.75 3.07
CA ARG A 42 -27.02 12.30 4.45
C ARG A 42 -28.04 11.26 4.83
N VAL A 43 -27.58 10.21 5.50
CA VAL A 43 -28.39 9.12 6.01
C VAL A 43 -28.14 8.92 7.50
N THR A 44 -29.15 8.47 8.24
CA THR A 44 -29.04 8.18 9.66
C THR A 44 -28.98 6.67 9.88
N VAL A 45 -27.94 6.21 10.57
CA VAL A 45 -27.78 4.80 11.00
C VAL A 45 -27.68 4.77 12.52
N GLY A 46 -28.69 4.29 13.19
CA GLY A 46 -28.79 4.38 14.65
C GLY A 46 -28.80 5.84 15.11
N GLN A 47 -27.79 6.26 15.85
CA GLN A 47 -27.64 7.64 16.33
C GLN A 47 -26.64 8.46 15.49
N LYS A 48 -26.10 7.92 14.43
CA LYS A 48 -25.07 8.55 13.61
C LYS A 48 -25.68 9.14 12.34
N SER A 49 -25.39 10.41 12.08
CA SER A 49 -25.65 11.06 10.79
C SER A 49 -24.39 10.97 9.92
N LEU A 50 -24.52 10.40 8.73
CA LEU A 50 -23.43 10.00 7.86
C LEU A 50 -23.66 10.56 6.45
N SER A 51 -22.62 11.06 5.82
CA SER A 51 -22.67 11.46 4.40
C SER A 51 -22.37 10.24 3.52
N ILE A 52 -23.09 10.09 2.44
CA ILE A 52 -22.85 9.09 1.41
C ILE A 52 -21.75 9.63 0.49
N VAL A 53 -20.65 8.90 0.35
CA VAL A 53 -19.52 9.31 -0.48
C VAL A 53 -19.10 8.20 -1.45
N ASP A 54 -18.55 8.61 -2.60
CA ASP A 54 -17.86 7.70 -3.50
C ASP A 54 -16.52 7.30 -2.86
N PRO A 55 -16.31 6.00 -2.51
CA PRO A 55 -15.10 5.58 -1.83
C PRO A 55 -13.88 5.63 -2.75
N ARG A 56 -12.74 5.96 -2.15
CA ARG A 56 -11.41 5.91 -2.77
C ARG A 56 -10.43 5.21 -1.82
N LEU A 57 -9.16 5.26 -2.15
CA LEU A 57 -8.09 4.68 -1.33
C LEU A 57 -8.18 5.04 0.17
N PRO A 58 -8.48 6.30 0.59
CA PRO A 58 -8.59 6.62 2.01
C PRO A 58 -9.68 5.84 2.75
N GLU A 59 -10.84 5.64 2.13
CA GLU A 59 -11.96 4.87 2.69
C GLU A 59 -11.63 3.38 2.71
N ALA A 60 -11.03 2.84 1.65
CA ALA A 60 -10.58 1.46 1.58
C ALA A 60 -9.56 1.14 2.69
N ARG A 61 -8.54 1.99 2.86
CA ARG A 61 -7.51 1.82 3.90
C ARG A 61 -8.06 1.87 5.33
N ARG A 62 -9.06 2.69 5.60
CA ARG A 62 -9.72 2.74 6.92
C ARG A 62 -10.50 1.48 7.24
N ASN A 63 -10.97 0.78 6.22
CA ASN A 63 -11.77 -0.44 6.33
C ASN A 63 -10.97 -1.72 6.08
N MET A 64 -9.66 -1.62 5.86
CA MET A 64 -8.82 -2.79 5.62
C MET A 64 -8.76 -3.73 6.83
N SER A 65 -8.77 -5.01 6.57
CA SER A 65 -8.44 -6.03 7.56
C SER A 65 -6.93 -6.05 7.78
N ARG A 66 -6.48 -6.25 9.02
CA ARG A 66 -5.04 -6.24 9.33
C ARG A 66 -4.65 -7.49 10.11
N ARG A 67 -3.61 -8.15 9.65
CA ARG A 67 -2.91 -9.25 10.31
C ARG A 67 -1.43 -8.94 10.49
N ALA A 68 -0.85 -8.12 9.59
CA ALA A 68 0.50 -7.60 9.66
C ALA A 68 0.53 -6.09 9.92
N GLN A 69 1.69 -5.57 10.33
CA GLN A 69 2.01 -4.15 10.23
C GLN A 69 1.97 -3.75 8.76
N VAL A 70 1.51 -2.53 8.47
CA VAL A 70 1.37 -2.06 7.09
C VAL A 70 2.16 -0.76 6.87
N ILE A 71 2.76 -0.63 5.71
CA ILE A 71 3.34 0.63 5.26
C ILE A 71 2.23 1.67 5.15
N GLY A 72 2.40 2.78 5.86
CA GLY A 72 1.41 3.86 5.93
C GLY A 72 1.54 4.86 4.78
N ALA A 73 0.57 5.77 4.67
CA ALA A 73 0.51 6.75 3.58
C ALA A 73 1.74 7.65 3.48
N LYS A 74 2.38 8.01 4.60
CA LYS A 74 3.56 8.88 4.58
C LYS A 74 4.74 8.23 3.86
N ASP A 75 4.99 6.94 4.13
CA ASP A 75 6.09 6.19 3.53
C ASP A 75 5.73 5.72 2.13
N ALA A 76 4.52 5.20 1.93
CA ALA A 76 4.05 4.77 0.61
C ALA A 76 4.04 5.92 -0.41
N GLY A 77 3.53 7.11 -0.03
CA GLY A 77 3.53 8.28 -0.90
C GLY A 77 4.93 8.78 -1.24
N PHE A 78 5.85 8.72 -0.27
CA PHE A 78 7.25 9.05 -0.47
C PHE A 78 7.92 8.09 -1.46
N LEU A 79 7.76 6.76 -1.24
CA LEU A 79 8.29 5.73 -2.13
C LEU A 79 7.75 5.87 -3.55
N ILE A 80 6.43 6.03 -3.72
CA ILE A 80 5.79 6.22 -5.03
C ILE A 80 6.43 7.41 -5.78
N SER A 81 6.58 8.54 -5.08
CA SER A 81 7.13 9.76 -5.68
C SER A 81 8.61 9.60 -6.03
N TRP A 82 9.43 9.11 -5.10
CA TRP A 82 10.88 8.96 -5.32
C TRP A 82 11.23 7.92 -6.37
N MET A 83 10.49 6.82 -6.42
CA MET A 83 10.74 5.76 -7.37
C MET A 83 10.11 6.02 -8.75
N GLY A 84 9.33 7.10 -8.89
CA GLY A 84 8.68 7.48 -10.13
C GLY A 84 7.56 6.51 -10.55
N ILE A 85 6.88 5.90 -9.57
CA ILE A 85 5.80 4.94 -9.85
C ILE A 85 4.53 5.70 -10.25
N GLY A 86 3.91 5.28 -11.35
CA GLY A 86 2.70 5.89 -11.89
C GLY A 86 1.98 4.98 -12.88
N VAL A 87 1.16 5.57 -13.73
CA VAL A 87 0.36 4.84 -14.73
C VAL A 87 1.28 4.02 -15.65
N GLY A 88 0.97 2.73 -15.80
CA GLY A 88 1.73 1.81 -16.64
C GLY A 88 3.01 1.24 -16.02
N SER A 89 3.35 1.61 -14.77
CA SER A 89 4.52 1.06 -14.10
C SER A 89 4.39 -0.43 -13.84
N LYS A 90 5.53 -1.12 -13.87
CA LYS A 90 5.68 -2.53 -13.53
C LYS A 90 6.42 -2.63 -12.20
N VAL A 91 5.74 -3.10 -11.16
CA VAL A 91 6.25 -3.02 -9.79
C VAL A 91 6.21 -4.38 -9.11
N LEU A 92 7.31 -4.72 -8.40
CA LEU A 92 7.40 -5.85 -7.48
C LEU A 92 7.30 -5.35 -6.04
N GLU A 93 6.43 -5.97 -5.26
CA GLU A 93 6.33 -5.83 -3.81
C GLU A 93 6.75 -7.14 -3.14
N GLY A 94 7.83 -7.13 -2.38
CA GLY A 94 8.24 -8.23 -1.52
C GLY A 94 7.78 -7.99 -0.09
N GLY A 95 6.92 -8.88 0.44
CA GLY A 95 6.28 -8.71 1.75
C GLY A 95 4.91 -8.03 1.65
N HIS A 96 3.96 -8.68 0.95
CA HIS A 96 2.61 -8.15 0.74
C HIS A 96 1.82 -7.90 2.05
N GLY A 97 1.98 -8.78 3.02
CA GLY A 97 1.34 -8.67 4.33
C GLY A 97 -0.19 -8.53 4.25
N SER A 98 -0.70 -7.39 4.72
CA SER A 98 -2.13 -7.04 4.64
C SER A 98 -2.44 -6.07 3.49
N ALA A 99 -1.60 -6.00 2.45
CA ALA A 99 -1.73 -5.14 1.27
C ALA A 99 -1.63 -3.63 1.54
N GLY A 100 -0.96 -3.21 2.63
CA GLY A 100 -0.87 -1.79 2.96
C GLY A 100 -0.23 -0.95 1.87
N LEU A 101 0.92 -1.38 1.36
CA LEU A 101 1.63 -0.74 0.25
C LEU A 101 0.94 -1.03 -1.09
N ALA A 102 0.56 -2.29 -1.35
CA ALA A 102 -0.10 -2.69 -2.61
C ALA A 102 -1.32 -1.83 -2.93
N MET A 103 -2.16 -1.49 -1.94
CA MET A 103 -3.31 -0.61 -2.12
C MET A 103 -2.91 0.79 -2.60
N HIS A 104 -1.78 1.32 -2.13
CA HIS A 104 -1.25 2.62 -2.59
C HIS A 104 -0.71 2.53 -4.01
N LEU A 105 0.05 1.46 -4.32
CA LEU A 105 0.59 1.21 -5.64
C LEU A 105 -0.54 1.06 -6.66
N ALA A 106 -1.51 0.18 -6.42
CA ALA A 106 -2.64 -0.04 -7.31
C ALA A 106 -3.43 1.24 -7.59
N SER A 107 -3.56 2.15 -6.60
CA SER A 107 -4.31 3.40 -6.77
C SER A 107 -3.67 4.41 -7.72
N VAL A 108 -2.40 4.23 -8.11
CA VAL A 108 -1.67 5.16 -8.99
C VAL A 108 -1.21 4.53 -10.31
N MET A 109 -1.23 3.18 -10.40
CA MET A 109 -0.68 2.47 -11.55
C MET A 109 -1.65 2.37 -12.74
N GLY A 110 -2.97 2.49 -12.48
CA GLY A 110 -3.99 2.35 -13.52
C GLY A 110 -4.01 0.95 -14.17
N ASN A 111 -4.88 0.76 -15.16
CA ASN A 111 -5.11 -0.53 -15.82
C ASN A 111 -4.00 -0.99 -16.78
N SER A 112 -3.05 -0.13 -17.09
CA SER A 112 -1.87 -0.45 -17.90
C SER A 112 -0.66 -0.86 -17.05
N GLY A 113 -0.76 -0.78 -15.70
CA GLY A 113 0.28 -1.17 -14.78
C GLY A 113 0.25 -2.66 -14.46
N THR A 114 1.40 -3.21 -14.05
CA THR A 114 1.52 -4.58 -13.54
C THR A 114 2.10 -4.55 -12.14
N LEU A 115 1.37 -5.11 -11.17
CA LEU A 115 1.80 -5.23 -9.79
C LEU A 115 1.98 -6.71 -9.42
N ILE A 116 3.19 -7.08 -9.03
CA ILE A 116 3.51 -8.42 -8.51
C ILE A 116 3.73 -8.28 -7.01
N SER A 117 2.94 -8.98 -6.21
CA SER A 117 3.09 -9.02 -4.75
C SER A 117 3.48 -10.42 -4.31
N VAL A 118 4.53 -10.53 -3.49
CA VAL A 118 5.02 -11.80 -2.94
C VAL A 118 4.83 -11.83 -1.43
N GLU A 119 4.23 -12.90 -0.89
CA GLU A 119 4.05 -13.11 0.55
C GLU A 119 4.35 -14.57 0.90
N SER A 120 5.23 -14.77 1.87
CA SER A 120 5.63 -16.11 2.30
C SER A 120 4.61 -16.82 3.20
N ARG A 121 3.73 -16.07 3.87
CA ARG A 121 2.76 -16.58 4.83
C ARG A 121 1.36 -16.60 4.21
N PRO A 122 0.79 -17.80 3.94
CA PRO A 122 -0.52 -17.91 3.28
C PRO A 122 -1.64 -17.12 3.99
N GLU A 123 -1.66 -17.14 5.32
CA GLU A 123 -2.67 -16.45 6.11
C GLU A 123 -2.55 -14.90 6.06
N HIS A 124 -1.40 -14.36 5.70
CA HIS A 124 -1.22 -12.93 5.41
C HIS A 124 -1.64 -12.62 3.98
N ALA A 125 -1.25 -13.48 3.04
CA ALA A 125 -1.64 -13.37 1.63
C ALA A 125 -3.17 -13.34 1.47
N GLU A 126 -3.91 -14.21 2.18
CA GLU A 126 -5.37 -14.24 2.18
C GLU A 126 -5.98 -12.90 2.64
N VAL A 127 -5.46 -12.33 3.74
CA VAL A 127 -5.94 -11.03 4.25
C VAL A 127 -5.62 -9.91 3.27
N GLY A 128 -4.43 -9.93 2.69
CA GLY A 128 -4.02 -8.98 1.67
C GLY A 128 -4.90 -9.06 0.42
N ALA A 129 -5.17 -10.26 -0.09
CA ALA A 129 -6.05 -10.50 -1.22
C ALA A 129 -7.45 -9.92 -1.00
N LEU A 130 -8.06 -10.18 0.15
CA LEU A 130 -9.38 -9.62 0.50
C LEU A 130 -9.39 -8.08 0.51
N ASN A 131 -8.29 -7.44 0.90
CA ASN A 131 -8.19 -5.98 0.87
C ASN A 131 -8.01 -5.46 -0.56
N MET A 132 -7.25 -6.16 -1.40
CA MET A 132 -7.08 -5.80 -2.82
C MET A 132 -8.38 -5.98 -3.60
N ASP A 133 -9.11 -7.08 -3.42
CA ASP A 133 -10.43 -7.32 -4.04
C ASP A 133 -11.42 -6.20 -3.72
N ARG A 134 -11.42 -5.72 -2.46
CA ARG A 134 -12.25 -4.58 -2.04
C ARG A 134 -11.83 -3.27 -2.70
N LEU A 135 -10.53 -3.07 -2.87
CA LEU A 135 -10.00 -1.88 -3.52
C LEU A 135 -10.32 -1.88 -5.01
N GLU A 136 -10.20 -3.01 -5.70
CA GLU A 136 -10.54 -3.18 -7.11
C GLU A 136 -12.00 -2.78 -7.39
N GLN A 137 -12.95 -3.15 -6.50
CA GLN A 137 -14.34 -2.75 -6.61
C GLN A 137 -14.60 -1.24 -6.43
N ILE A 138 -13.62 -0.50 -5.95
CA ILE A 138 -13.71 0.93 -5.65
C ILE A 138 -13.02 1.77 -6.71
N LEU A 139 -11.87 1.32 -7.19
CA LEU A 139 -11.06 2.07 -8.16
C LEU A 139 -11.69 2.02 -9.55
N PRO A 140 -11.67 3.13 -10.31
CA PRO A 140 -12.14 3.13 -11.69
C PRO A 140 -11.24 2.32 -12.63
N GLU A 141 -9.96 2.22 -12.30
CA GLU A 141 -8.94 1.48 -13.01
C GLU A 141 -8.07 0.73 -11.99
N PHE A 142 -7.73 -0.51 -12.30
CA PHE A 142 -6.94 -1.38 -11.43
C PHE A 142 -5.84 -2.04 -12.25
N PRO A 143 -4.60 -2.17 -11.75
CA PRO A 143 -3.51 -2.79 -12.49
C PRO A 143 -3.73 -4.30 -12.64
N GLU A 144 -3.04 -4.89 -13.60
CA GLU A 144 -2.85 -6.34 -13.62
C GLU A 144 -2.09 -6.73 -12.35
N TRP A 145 -2.78 -7.43 -11.43
CA TRP A 145 -2.22 -7.77 -10.14
C TRP A 145 -2.03 -9.27 -9.96
N HIS A 146 -0.82 -9.66 -9.60
CA HIS A 146 -0.43 -11.04 -9.34
C HIS A 146 0.01 -11.19 -7.87
N LEU A 147 -0.65 -12.10 -7.14
CA LEU A 147 -0.24 -12.49 -5.81
C LEU A 147 0.46 -13.85 -5.85
N VAL A 148 1.73 -13.86 -5.51
CA VAL A 148 2.56 -15.07 -5.43
C VAL A 148 2.78 -15.43 -3.97
N THR A 149 2.32 -16.62 -3.57
CA THR A 149 2.57 -17.14 -2.22
C THR A 149 3.88 -17.94 -2.21
N GLY A 150 4.89 -17.45 -1.50
CA GLY A 150 6.20 -18.08 -1.42
C GLY A 150 7.26 -17.15 -0.84
N ASN A 151 8.45 -17.69 -0.62
CA ASN A 151 9.61 -16.90 -0.22
C ASN A 151 10.21 -16.22 -1.45
N LEU A 152 10.39 -14.88 -1.40
CA LEU A 152 10.89 -14.11 -2.54
C LEU A 152 12.24 -14.61 -3.07
N GLY A 153 13.15 -15.05 -2.17
CA GLY A 153 14.43 -15.64 -2.56
C GLY A 153 14.31 -16.97 -3.32
N GLU A 154 13.19 -17.70 -3.14
CA GLU A 154 12.94 -18.96 -3.84
C GLU A 154 12.16 -18.79 -5.14
N VAL A 155 11.19 -17.85 -5.15
CA VAL A 155 10.32 -17.62 -6.30
C VAL A 155 10.86 -16.55 -7.26
N GLY A 156 11.86 -15.75 -6.83
CA GLY A 156 12.40 -14.62 -7.60
C GLY A 156 12.76 -14.97 -9.03
N GLY A 157 13.42 -16.10 -9.24
CA GLY A 157 13.81 -16.58 -10.59
C GLY A 157 12.62 -16.84 -11.53
N SER A 158 11.46 -17.25 -11.00
CA SER A 158 10.24 -17.51 -11.80
C SER A 158 9.37 -16.26 -11.99
N LEU A 159 9.61 -15.18 -11.29
CA LEU A 159 8.87 -13.92 -11.51
C LEU A 159 9.15 -13.32 -12.89
N GLY A 160 10.27 -13.66 -13.52
CA GLY A 160 10.58 -13.30 -14.89
C GLY A 160 9.56 -13.80 -15.91
N ASP A 161 8.86 -14.90 -15.63
CA ASP A 161 7.76 -15.40 -16.47
C ASP A 161 6.54 -14.47 -16.47
N ILE A 162 6.36 -13.70 -15.38
CA ILE A 162 5.29 -12.71 -15.26
C ILE A 162 5.76 -11.37 -15.84
N CYS A 163 6.94 -10.92 -15.44
CA CYS A 163 7.48 -9.62 -15.87
C CYS A 163 9.01 -9.59 -15.79
N THR A 164 9.64 -9.21 -16.89
CA THR A 164 11.10 -9.03 -17.04
C THR A 164 11.36 -7.56 -17.14
N SER A 165 11.34 -6.64 -16.70
CA SER A 165 11.62 -5.21 -16.93
C SER A 165 10.85 -4.33 -15.96
N LEU A 166 11.07 -4.61 -14.67
CA LEU A 166 10.43 -3.86 -13.60
C LEU A 166 10.94 -2.41 -13.57
N ASP A 167 10.03 -1.47 -13.40
CA ASP A 167 10.34 -0.07 -13.11
C ASP A 167 10.78 0.12 -11.67
N ALA A 168 10.18 -0.66 -10.76
CA ALA A 168 10.47 -0.56 -9.34
C ALA A 168 10.31 -1.89 -8.60
N ALA A 169 11.08 -2.07 -7.54
CA ALA A 169 10.90 -3.15 -6.56
C ALA A 169 10.95 -2.56 -5.14
N ILE A 170 10.01 -2.94 -4.28
CA ILE A 170 9.95 -2.50 -2.88
C ILE A 170 9.93 -3.71 -1.98
N ILE A 171 10.93 -3.83 -1.09
CA ILE A 171 11.18 -5.01 -0.26
C ILE A 171 10.91 -4.67 1.21
N ASP A 172 9.83 -5.22 1.76
CA ASP A 172 9.42 -5.11 3.18
C ASP A 172 9.36 -6.50 3.82
N ILE A 173 10.53 -7.12 4.01
CA ILE A 173 10.69 -8.41 4.67
C ILE A 173 11.74 -8.32 5.77
N ALA A 174 11.85 -9.37 6.60
CA ALA A 174 12.76 -9.36 7.75
C ALA A 174 14.25 -9.20 7.36
N GLU A 175 14.66 -9.76 6.25
CA GLU A 175 16.04 -9.75 5.75
C GLU A 175 16.10 -9.31 4.27
N PRO A 176 15.88 -7.99 3.99
CA PRO A 176 15.79 -7.51 2.60
C PRO A 176 17.04 -7.84 1.78
N TRP A 177 18.24 -7.70 2.39
CA TRP A 177 19.53 -7.97 1.73
C TRP A 177 19.64 -9.39 1.17
N GLY A 178 18.93 -10.36 1.76
CA GLY A 178 19.01 -11.78 1.36
C GLY A 178 18.31 -12.11 0.04
N VAL A 179 17.55 -11.16 -0.54
CA VAL A 179 16.74 -11.39 -1.76
C VAL A 179 17.03 -10.38 -2.86
N LEU A 180 18.00 -9.47 -2.65
CA LEU A 180 18.27 -8.41 -3.62
C LEU A 180 18.89 -8.96 -4.90
N ALA A 181 19.72 -9.97 -4.82
CA ALA A 181 20.36 -10.58 -6.00
C ALA A 181 19.29 -11.09 -6.98
N GLU A 182 18.28 -11.81 -6.48
CA GLU A 182 17.17 -12.34 -7.29
C GLU A 182 16.21 -11.25 -7.79
N THR A 183 16.28 -10.06 -7.22
CA THR A 183 15.39 -8.94 -7.58
C THR A 183 16.03 -8.01 -8.61
N VAL A 184 17.34 -7.75 -8.50
CA VAL A 184 18.05 -6.74 -9.30
C VAL A 184 18.04 -7.08 -10.80
N HIS A 185 18.17 -8.35 -11.18
CA HIS A 185 18.15 -8.74 -12.60
C HIS A 185 16.77 -8.56 -13.25
N LEU A 186 15.70 -8.49 -12.46
CA LEU A 186 14.35 -8.19 -12.96
C LEU A 186 14.16 -6.69 -13.24
N LEU A 187 14.99 -5.82 -12.63
CA LEU A 187 14.92 -4.38 -12.86
C LEU A 187 15.49 -4.01 -14.23
N ARG A 188 14.81 -3.11 -14.93
CA ARG A 188 15.39 -2.45 -16.10
C ARG A 188 16.50 -1.48 -15.68
N VAL A 189 17.35 -1.09 -16.59
CA VAL A 189 18.27 0.04 -16.38
C VAL A 189 17.43 1.31 -16.13
N GLY A 190 17.78 2.06 -15.10
CA GLY A 190 17.01 3.18 -14.58
C GLY A 190 15.87 2.78 -13.65
N GLY A 191 15.60 1.48 -13.46
CA GLY A 191 14.67 0.98 -12.47
C GLY A 191 15.21 1.16 -11.04
N ARG A 192 14.31 1.27 -10.05
CA ARG A 192 14.66 1.53 -8.66
C ARG A 192 14.28 0.39 -7.74
N LEU A 193 15.11 0.18 -6.73
CA LEU A 193 14.88 -0.77 -5.64
C LEU A 193 14.81 -0.01 -4.32
N ALA A 194 13.79 -0.27 -3.51
CA ALA A 194 13.70 0.24 -2.16
C ALA A 194 13.65 -0.88 -1.13
N CYS A 195 14.36 -0.70 0.00
CA CYS A 195 14.25 -1.54 1.18
C CYS A 195 13.58 -0.75 2.30
N TYR A 196 12.58 -1.36 2.94
CA TYR A 196 11.90 -0.85 4.12
C TYR A 196 12.52 -1.53 5.36
N CYS A 197 13.32 -0.79 6.12
CA CYS A 197 14.19 -1.30 7.16
C CYS A 197 13.77 -0.76 8.54
N PRO A 198 13.06 -1.54 9.39
CA PRO A 198 12.72 -1.11 10.76
C PRO A 198 13.91 -0.74 11.63
N THR A 199 15.10 -1.25 11.35
CA THR A 199 16.31 -1.01 12.14
C THR A 199 17.47 -0.52 11.29
N SER A 200 18.39 0.24 11.91
CA SER A 200 19.63 0.69 11.25
C SER A 200 20.55 -0.46 10.83
N ALA A 201 20.53 -1.57 11.56
CA ALA A 201 21.31 -2.76 11.19
C ALA A 201 20.80 -3.41 9.88
N GLN A 202 19.46 -3.41 9.67
CA GLN A 202 18.88 -3.86 8.40
C GLN A 202 19.23 -2.89 7.26
N LEU A 203 19.16 -1.58 7.55
CA LEU A 203 19.55 -0.55 6.59
C LEU A 203 21.00 -0.72 6.12
N GLU A 204 21.93 -0.86 7.06
CA GLU A 204 23.36 -1.03 6.76
C GLU A 204 23.63 -2.29 5.91
N LYS A 205 23.05 -3.43 6.26
CA LYS A 205 23.18 -4.65 5.47
C LYS A 205 22.59 -4.52 4.07
N SER A 206 21.42 -3.89 3.94
CA SER A 206 20.78 -3.66 2.65
C SER A 206 21.60 -2.69 1.78
N TRP A 207 22.19 -1.65 2.40
CA TRP A 207 23.08 -0.71 1.70
C TRP A 207 24.30 -1.43 1.12
N ASN A 208 25.04 -2.18 1.97
CA ASN A 208 26.22 -2.92 1.55
C ASN A 208 25.90 -3.92 0.42
N GLU A 209 24.73 -4.54 0.48
CA GLU A 209 24.30 -5.49 -0.56
C GLU A 209 23.93 -4.77 -1.86
N CYS A 210 23.25 -3.60 -1.79
CA CYS A 210 23.01 -2.79 -2.97
C CYS A 210 24.30 -2.39 -3.69
N GLU A 211 25.31 -1.93 -2.93
CA GLU A 211 26.62 -1.57 -3.49
C GLU A 211 27.34 -2.79 -4.10
N ARG A 212 27.28 -3.94 -3.43
CA ARG A 212 27.86 -5.21 -3.93
C ARG A 212 27.23 -5.64 -5.26
N LEU A 213 25.93 -5.36 -5.45
CA LEU A 213 25.18 -5.68 -6.67
C LEU A 213 25.25 -4.55 -7.72
N GLY A 214 26.13 -3.59 -7.58
CA GLY A 214 26.30 -2.50 -8.54
C GLY A 214 25.18 -1.46 -8.59
N LEU A 215 24.26 -1.48 -7.59
CA LEU A 215 23.22 -0.45 -7.49
C LEU A 215 23.80 0.84 -6.90
N VAL A 216 23.33 1.98 -7.39
CA VAL A 216 23.66 3.28 -6.84
C VAL A 216 22.61 3.71 -5.83
N VAL A 217 23.00 3.91 -4.58
CA VAL A 217 22.09 4.43 -3.56
C VAL A 217 21.83 5.91 -3.84
N GLU A 218 20.57 6.25 -4.15
CA GLU A 218 20.14 7.62 -4.45
C GLU A 218 19.63 8.35 -3.21
N TRP A 219 19.02 7.62 -2.26
CA TRP A 219 18.48 8.21 -1.05
C TRP A 219 18.42 7.20 0.10
N SER A 220 18.66 7.67 1.32
CA SER A 220 18.44 6.91 2.54
C SER A 220 18.01 7.83 3.68
N GLY A 221 17.04 7.41 4.47
CA GLY A 221 16.54 8.20 5.59
C GLY A 221 15.20 7.70 6.13
N GLU A 222 14.50 8.56 6.84
CA GLU A 222 13.16 8.31 7.36
C GLU A 222 12.23 9.49 7.10
N VAL A 223 10.93 9.23 7.01
CA VAL A 223 9.90 10.26 6.84
C VAL A 223 9.17 10.49 8.16
N VAL A 224 9.12 11.74 8.62
CA VAL A 224 8.43 12.13 9.85
C VAL A 224 7.20 12.97 9.51
N GLU A 225 6.01 12.56 10.00
CA GLU A 225 4.76 13.28 9.81
C GLU A 225 4.36 13.99 11.11
N ARG A 226 4.17 15.31 11.06
CA ARG A 226 3.61 16.07 12.16
C ARG A 226 2.25 16.65 11.79
N ARG A 227 1.19 16.06 12.33
CA ARG A 227 -0.18 16.51 12.08
C ARG A 227 -0.50 17.75 12.90
N TRP A 228 -1.29 18.64 12.30
CA TRP A 228 -1.84 19.81 12.97
C TRP A 228 -3.33 19.61 13.22
N SER A 229 -3.84 20.22 14.27
CA SER A 229 -5.26 20.15 14.63
C SER A 229 -5.78 21.51 15.04
N LYS A 230 -7.08 21.72 14.92
CA LYS A 230 -7.77 22.91 15.42
C LYS A 230 -7.87 22.82 16.94
N ALA A 231 -7.44 23.87 17.63
CA ALA A 231 -7.54 23.93 19.08
C ALA A 231 -8.97 24.28 19.52
N SER A 232 -9.41 23.75 20.67
CA SER A 232 -10.75 24.02 21.22
C SER A 232 -11.03 25.48 21.51
N LYS A 233 -9.97 26.26 21.83
CA LYS A 233 -10.04 27.71 22.08
C LYS A 233 -9.78 28.57 20.84
N GLY A 234 -9.82 27.97 19.65
CA GLY A 234 -9.49 28.61 18.37
C GLY A 234 -8.02 28.48 17.98
N GLY A 235 -7.72 28.77 16.69
CA GLY A 235 -6.42 28.63 16.08
C GLY A 235 -6.07 27.18 15.68
N VAL A 236 -4.97 27.02 14.94
CA VAL A 236 -4.41 25.76 14.48
C VAL A 236 -3.04 25.57 15.11
N ARG A 237 -2.77 24.39 15.63
CA ARG A 237 -1.50 24.07 16.29
C ARG A 237 -0.99 22.69 15.89
N PRO A 238 0.34 22.48 15.90
CA PRO A 238 0.91 21.14 15.70
C PRO A 238 0.48 20.20 16.82
N GLY A 239 0.28 18.95 16.48
CA GLY A 239 0.09 17.87 17.44
C GLY A 239 1.31 17.71 18.33
N ASN A 240 1.12 17.23 19.54
CA ASN A 240 2.18 17.06 20.53
C ASN A 240 3.13 15.90 20.17
N GLN A 241 2.64 14.91 19.44
CA GLN A 241 3.42 13.73 19.04
C GLN A 241 3.42 13.62 17.52
N PRO A 242 4.58 13.79 16.87
CA PRO A 242 4.72 13.42 15.46
C PRO A 242 4.62 11.90 15.32
N ILE A 243 4.18 11.43 14.16
CA ILE A 243 4.43 10.06 13.73
C ILE A 243 5.91 10.06 13.33
N GLY A 244 6.74 9.59 14.22
CA GLY A 244 8.19 9.57 14.06
C GLY A 244 8.63 8.34 13.25
N HIS A 245 9.54 7.58 13.85
CA HIS A 245 10.10 6.39 13.22
C HIS A 245 9.04 5.33 12.91
N THR A 246 9.03 4.88 11.67
CA THR A 246 8.30 3.68 11.20
C THR A 246 9.30 2.68 10.62
N ALA A 247 10.17 3.15 9.74
CA ALA A 247 11.33 2.45 9.20
C ALA A 247 12.30 3.47 8.59
N PHE A 248 13.55 3.04 8.42
CA PHE A 248 14.50 3.65 7.51
C PHE A 248 14.20 3.14 6.10
N LEU A 249 14.23 4.02 5.13
CA LEU A 249 14.06 3.71 3.72
C LEU A 249 15.41 3.81 3.04
N LEU A 250 15.75 2.84 2.21
CA LEU A 250 16.88 2.86 1.29
C LEU A 250 16.30 2.82 -0.11
N ILE A 251 16.72 3.76 -0.98
CA ILE A 251 16.33 3.77 -2.40
C ILE A 251 17.60 3.76 -3.23
N SER A 252 17.71 2.80 -4.13
CA SER A 252 18.83 2.63 -5.05
C SER A 252 18.35 2.47 -6.48
N ALA A 253 19.20 2.75 -7.45
CA ALA A 253 18.91 2.63 -8.88
C ALA A 253 19.87 1.67 -9.57
N LYS A 254 19.35 0.91 -10.54
CA LYS A 254 20.15 0.14 -11.50
C LYS A 254 20.60 1.06 -12.61
N VAL A 255 21.90 1.36 -12.70
CA VAL A 255 22.45 2.33 -13.66
C VAL A 255 23.12 1.69 -14.88
N ALA A 256 23.45 0.40 -14.76
CA ALA A 256 23.98 -0.40 -15.85
C ALA A 256 23.50 -1.84 -15.72
N ASP A 257 23.54 -2.61 -16.79
CA ASP A 257 23.42 -4.06 -16.70
C ASP A 257 24.72 -4.65 -16.13
N GLU A 258 24.62 -5.82 -15.47
CA GLU A 258 25.79 -6.55 -15.04
C GLU A 258 26.65 -6.86 -16.28
N GLU A 259 27.96 -6.60 -16.21
CA GLU A 259 28.89 -7.07 -17.25
C GLU A 259 28.95 -8.61 -17.15
N GLU A 260 28.68 -9.31 -18.26
CA GLU A 260 28.79 -10.76 -18.39
C GLU A 260 30.21 -11.26 -18.14
#